data_b1b7aff0f8f930a390dd84f1b32b4f5d
#
_entry.id   b1b7aff0f8f930a390dd84f1b32b4f5d
#
_cell.length_a   1.000
_cell.length_b   1.000
_cell.length_c   1.000
_cell.angle_alpha   90.00
_cell.angle_beta   90.00
_cell.angle_gamma   90.00
#
_symmetry.space_group_name_H-M   'P 1'
#
loop_
_entity.id
_entity.type
_entity.pdbx_description
1 polymer ?
#
loop_
_entity_poly.entity_id
_entity_poly.type
_entity_poly.pdbx_seq_one_letter_code
_entity_poly.pdbx_strand_id
1 'polypeptide(L)'
;MANSIQVREVSAGYGSVQVLDRISLSVSDSETVALLGTNGNGKSTLMKCIMGIVYPSAGRITATIDDVEHDLCGLATEDIVALGISLVPEGRRLFPRLDVEENLLLGAHRRAARAQITRNLAFCFEMFPVLAQRRKQLAGNMSGGEQQMLTLARALMTAPRILLIDEPSVGLSPLLVIHTIDKIRELKERAKLTILMAEQNFHQAIRIADRGYVIVHGRMEYEGRSRDQLADNELVRKLYLGM
;
A
#
# COMPACT_ATOMS: atom_id res chain seq x y z
N MET A 1 -4.96 -17.25 -11.30
CA MET A 1 -5.05 -17.20 -9.84
C MET A 1 -5.41 -15.78 -9.44
N ALA A 2 -6.60 -15.62 -8.88
CA ALA A 2 -7.12 -14.30 -8.56
C ALA A 2 -6.67 -13.88 -7.15
N ASN A 3 -6.33 -12.58 -7.00
CA ASN A 3 -5.96 -12.00 -5.73
C ASN A 3 -6.79 -10.73 -5.51
N SER A 4 -7.59 -10.67 -4.46
CA SER A 4 -8.50 -9.57 -4.22
C SER A 4 -8.66 -9.27 -2.73
N ILE A 5 -9.17 -8.07 -2.41
CA ILE A 5 -9.59 -7.69 -1.06
C ILE A 5 -11.04 -7.26 -1.10
N GLN A 6 -11.80 -7.66 -0.10
CA GLN A 6 -13.16 -7.23 0.13
C GLN A 6 -13.30 -6.72 1.58
N VAL A 7 -13.67 -5.47 1.73
CA VAL A 7 -14.02 -4.83 3.01
C VAL A 7 -15.53 -4.59 3.00
N ARG A 8 -16.25 -5.05 4.05
CA ARG A 8 -17.71 -4.93 4.15
C ARG A 8 -18.10 -4.35 5.48
N GLU A 9 -18.73 -3.17 5.47
CA GLU A 9 -19.31 -2.48 6.63
C GLU A 9 -18.36 -2.38 7.84
N VAL A 10 -17.06 -2.17 7.59
CA VAL A 10 -16.05 -2.16 8.64
C VAL A 10 -16.13 -0.88 9.46
N SER A 11 -16.28 -1.05 10.78
CA SER A 11 -16.12 0.01 11.77
C SER A 11 -14.91 -0.30 12.64
N ALA A 12 -14.08 0.70 12.92
CA ALA A 12 -12.86 0.54 13.72
C ALA A 12 -12.41 1.87 14.34
N GLY A 13 -11.58 1.78 15.38
CA GLY A 13 -11.05 2.97 16.05
C GLY A 13 -10.02 2.62 17.11
N TYR A 14 -9.71 3.59 17.95
CA TYR A 14 -8.71 3.47 19.01
C TYR A 14 -9.36 3.83 20.37
N GLY A 15 -9.43 2.87 21.27
CA GLY A 15 -10.13 3.05 22.55
C GLY A 15 -11.60 3.42 22.33
N SER A 16 -12.04 4.56 22.83
CA SER A 16 -13.41 5.08 22.65
C SER A 16 -13.61 5.90 21.37
N VAL A 17 -12.55 6.17 20.62
CA VAL A 17 -12.61 7.02 19.42
C VAL A 17 -12.84 6.15 18.18
N GLN A 18 -14.02 6.23 17.58
CA GLN A 18 -14.32 5.62 16.29
C GLN A 18 -13.69 6.43 15.17
N VAL A 19 -12.93 5.78 14.29
CA VAL A 19 -12.22 6.39 13.14
C VAL A 19 -12.86 5.96 11.83
N LEU A 20 -13.32 4.72 11.71
CA LEU A 20 -13.99 4.17 10.54
C LEU A 20 -15.46 3.84 10.90
N ASP A 21 -16.40 4.27 10.06
CA ASP A 21 -17.82 4.01 10.22
C ASP A 21 -18.38 3.33 8.97
N ARG A 22 -18.63 2.01 9.07
CA ARG A 22 -19.21 1.13 8.04
C ARG A 22 -18.57 1.28 6.66
N ILE A 23 -17.24 1.24 6.62
CA ILE A 23 -16.47 1.32 5.39
C ILE A 23 -16.66 0.05 4.56
N SER A 24 -16.97 0.24 3.28
CA SER A 24 -17.01 -0.85 2.29
C SER A 24 -16.19 -0.48 1.07
N LEU A 25 -15.29 -1.35 0.65
CA LEU A 25 -14.53 -1.26 -0.60
C LEU A 25 -14.09 -2.63 -1.10
N SER A 26 -13.72 -2.70 -2.37
CA SER A 26 -13.11 -3.89 -2.96
C SER A 26 -11.89 -3.52 -3.79
N VAL A 27 -10.98 -4.49 -3.93
CA VAL A 27 -9.83 -4.42 -4.85
C VAL A 27 -9.82 -5.73 -5.62
N SER A 28 -9.92 -5.67 -6.94
CA SER A 28 -9.93 -6.85 -7.81
C SER A 28 -8.50 -7.26 -8.20
N ASP A 29 -8.37 -8.48 -8.74
CA ASP A 29 -7.07 -9.01 -9.18
C ASP A 29 -6.37 -8.08 -10.17
N SER A 30 -5.08 -7.88 -9.95
CA SER A 30 -4.22 -7.05 -10.81
C SER A 30 -4.70 -5.60 -10.98
N GLU A 31 -5.55 -5.13 -10.09
CA GLU A 31 -6.10 -3.77 -10.08
C GLU A 31 -5.30 -2.86 -9.15
N THR A 32 -5.19 -1.58 -9.50
CA THR A 32 -4.76 -0.52 -8.58
C THR A 32 -5.95 0.32 -8.17
N VAL A 33 -6.32 0.25 -6.91
CA VAL A 33 -7.40 1.07 -6.32
C VAL A 33 -6.79 2.18 -5.47
N ALA A 34 -7.20 3.43 -5.73
CA ALA A 34 -6.83 4.57 -4.90
C ALA A 34 -7.86 4.78 -3.79
N LEU A 35 -7.38 4.88 -2.55
CA LEU A 35 -8.15 5.37 -1.40
C LEU A 35 -7.76 6.82 -1.13
N LEU A 36 -8.60 7.74 -1.56
CA LEU A 36 -8.38 9.17 -1.51
C LEU A 36 -9.00 9.78 -0.26
N GLY A 37 -8.30 10.70 0.38
CA GLY A 37 -8.80 11.43 1.56
C GLY A 37 -7.72 12.34 2.11
N THR A 38 -8.09 13.45 2.75
CA THR A 38 -7.16 14.31 3.48
C THR A 38 -6.66 13.61 4.74
N ASN A 39 -5.66 14.19 5.41
CA ASN A 39 -5.11 13.60 6.63
C ASN A 39 -6.18 13.50 7.73
N GLY A 40 -6.12 12.42 8.52
CA GLY A 40 -7.09 12.17 9.60
C GLY A 40 -8.39 11.50 9.16
N ASN A 41 -8.62 11.25 7.87
CA ASN A 41 -9.86 10.64 7.38
C ASN A 41 -9.95 9.11 7.54
N GLY A 42 -8.94 8.45 8.12
CA GLY A 42 -9.02 7.02 8.43
C GLY A 42 -8.32 6.09 7.42
N LYS A 43 -7.67 6.61 6.36
CA LYS A 43 -6.97 5.81 5.34
C LYS A 43 -5.99 4.79 5.94
N SER A 44 -5.03 5.29 6.74
CA SER A 44 -4.04 4.43 7.41
C SER A 44 -4.66 3.48 8.44
N THR A 45 -5.78 3.87 9.06
CA THR A 45 -6.52 3.00 9.97
C THR A 45 -7.12 1.81 9.21
N LEU A 46 -7.69 2.04 8.02
CA LEU A 46 -8.19 0.96 7.17
C LEU A 46 -7.06 0.02 6.73
N MET A 47 -5.90 0.55 6.31
CA MET A 47 -4.73 -0.26 5.99
C MET A 47 -4.29 -1.13 7.18
N LYS A 48 -4.32 -0.56 8.39
CA LYS A 48 -4.00 -1.29 9.63
C LYS A 48 -5.04 -2.35 9.96
N CYS A 49 -6.34 -2.10 9.66
CA CYS A 49 -7.38 -3.13 9.82
C CYS A 49 -7.15 -4.31 8.89
N ILE A 50 -6.83 -4.07 7.61
CA ILE A 50 -6.53 -5.13 6.64
C ILE A 50 -5.30 -5.94 7.09
N MET A 51 -4.32 -5.30 7.73
CA MET A 51 -3.10 -5.96 8.24
C MET A 51 -3.25 -6.58 9.64
N GLY A 52 -4.44 -6.57 10.25
CA GLY A 52 -4.63 -7.11 11.59
C GLY A 52 -3.90 -6.35 12.71
N ILE A 53 -3.46 -5.11 12.45
CA ILE A 53 -2.83 -4.23 13.46
C ILE A 53 -3.90 -3.52 14.30
N VAL A 54 -5.03 -3.20 13.69
CA VAL A 54 -6.22 -2.66 14.35
C VAL A 54 -7.37 -3.61 14.07
N TYR A 55 -8.03 -4.09 15.11
CA TYR A 55 -9.16 -5.01 14.95
C TYR A 55 -10.46 -4.25 14.73
N PRO A 56 -11.22 -4.58 13.65
CA PRO A 56 -12.55 -4.01 13.46
C PRO A 56 -13.48 -4.34 14.63
N SER A 57 -14.28 -3.35 15.06
CA SER A 57 -15.35 -3.55 16.04
C SER A 57 -16.62 -4.11 15.40
N ALA A 58 -16.79 -3.94 14.08
CA ALA A 58 -17.89 -4.49 13.29
C ALA A 58 -17.47 -4.62 11.83
N GLY A 59 -18.23 -5.39 11.06
CA GLY A 59 -17.97 -5.66 9.65
C GLY A 59 -17.01 -6.82 9.43
N ARG A 60 -16.58 -7.00 8.18
CA ARG A 60 -15.72 -8.13 7.77
C ARG A 60 -14.71 -7.70 6.73
N ILE A 61 -13.51 -8.26 6.80
CA ILE A 61 -12.45 -8.10 5.81
C ILE A 61 -12.06 -9.49 5.32
N THR A 62 -12.17 -9.74 4.02
CA THR A 62 -11.70 -10.98 3.39
C THR A 62 -10.68 -10.68 2.30
N ALA A 63 -9.80 -11.62 2.05
CA ALA A 63 -8.90 -11.60 0.90
C ALA A 63 -8.98 -12.92 0.16
N THR A 64 -9.02 -12.87 -1.17
CA THR A 64 -8.78 -14.04 -1.99
C THR A 64 -7.30 -14.05 -2.36
N ILE A 65 -6.61 -15.15 -2.13
CA ILE A 65 -5.20 -15.34 -2.48
C ILE A 65 -5.07 -16.64 -3.24
N ASP A 66 -4.55 -16.56 -4.47
CA ASP A 66 -4.40 -17.71 -5.36
C ASP A 66 -5.72 -18.52 -5.48
N ASP A 67 -6.87 -17.83 -5.65
CA ASP A 67 -8.25 -18.35 -5.74
C ASP A 67 -8.86 -18.90 -4.42
N VAL A 68 -8.18 -18.76 -3.28
CA VAL A 68 -8.67 -19.18 -1.97
C VAL A 68 -9.09 -17.97 -1.13
N GLU A 69 -10.34 -17.95 -0.65
CA GLU A 69 -10.83 -16.90 0.25
C GLU A 69 -10.36 -17.13 1.69
N HIS A 70 -9.86 -16.06 2.32
CA HIS A 70 -9.42 -16.01 3.70
C HIS A 70 -10.14 -14.88 4.44
N ASP A 71 -10.67 -15.18 5.63
CA ASP A 71 -11.14 -14.15 6.54
C ASP A 71 -9.92 -13.55 7.27
N LEU A 72 -9.73 -12.25 7.15
CA LEU A 72 -8.60 -11.56 7.80
C LEU A 72 -8.95 -11.07 9.21
N CYS A 73 -10.25 -11.05 9.57
CA CYS A 73 -10.68 -10.61 10.90
C CYS A 73 -10.16 -11.55 11.98
N GLY A 74 -9.40 -11.00 12.92
CA GLY A 74 -8.83 -11.78 14.04
C GLY A 74 -7.54 -12.53 13.73
N LEU A 75 -7.05 -12.51 12.49
CA LEU A 75 -5.72 -13.03 12.17
C LEU A 75 -4.62 -12.12 12.72
N ALA A 76 -3.52 -12.73 13.14
CA ALA A 76 -2.31 -11.99 13.48
C ALA A 76 -1.65 -11.39 12.22
N THR A 77 -0.94 -10.29 12.37
CA THR A 77 -0.27 -9.61 11.24
C THR A 77 0.70 -10.54 10.50
N GLU A 78 1.43 -11.40 11.22
CA GLU A 78 2.33 -12.39 10.64
C GLU A 78 1.61 -13.40 9.74
N ASP A 79 0.40 -13.83 10.11
CA ASP A 79 -0.42 -14.76 9.32
C ASP A 79 -0.92 -14.08 8.04
N ILE A 80 -1.38 -12.83 8.14
CA ILE A 80 -1.80 -12.02 6.98
C ILE A 80 -0.63 -11.82 6.01
N VAL A 81 0.56 -11.50 6.54
CA VAL A 81 1.77 -11.41 5.72
C VAL A 81 2.12 -12.77 5.12
N ALA A 82 1.95 -13.88 5.87
CA ALA A 82 2.19 -15.23 5.36
C ALA A 82 1.27 -15.60 4.19
N LEU A 83 0.05 -15.08 4.13
CA LEU A 83 -0.85 -15.23 2.97
C LEU A 83 -0.32 -14.52 1.70
N GLY A 84 0.49 -13.47 1.84
CA GLY A 84 1.03 -12.71 0.72
C GLY A 84 0.50 -11.29 0.60
N ILE A 85 -0.01 -10.73 1.69
CA ILE A 85 -0.40 -9.33 1.79
C ILE A 85 0.74 -8.57 2.48
N SER A 86 1.22 -7.49 1.87
CA SER A 86 2.29 -6.65 2.44
C SER A 86 1.90 -5.20 2.49
N LEU A 87 2.41 -4.48 3.49
CA LEU A 87 2.21 -3.06 3.68
C LEU A 87 3.52 -2.29 3.48
N VAL A 88 3.47 -1.28 2.63
CA VAL A 88 4.43 -0.17 2.57
C VAL A 88 3.88 0.93 3.48
N PRO A 89 4.42 1.12 4.68
CA PRO A 89 3.87 2.07 5.63
C PRO A 89 4.26 3.51 5.31
N GLU A 90 3.46 4.45 5.77
CA GLU A 90 3.85 5.86 5.82
C GLU A 90 5.14 6.06 6.66
N GLY A 91 5.98 7.03 6.28
CA GLY A 91 7.18 7.40 7.02
C GLY A 91 8.35 6.44 6.87
N ARG A 92 8.35 5.62 5.81
CA ARG A 92 9.44 4.72 5.34
C ARG A 92 9.79 3.58 6.29
N ARG A 93 9.84 3.79 7.61
CA ARG A 93 10.08 2.76 8.65
C ARG A 93 11.28 1.84 8.35
N LEU A 94 12.38 2.42 7.84
CA LEU A 94 13.64 1.71 7.61
C LEU A 94 14.43 1.53 8.91
N PHE A 95 15.39 0.61 8.89
CA PHE A 95 16.39 0.45 9.94
C PHE A 95 17.63 1.27 9.56
N PRO A 96 17.82 2.47 10.12
CA PRO A 96 18.79 3.45 9.61
C PRO A 96 20.25 3.02 9.81
N ARG A 97 20.52 2.13 10.77
CA ARG A 97 21.85 1.57 11.08
C ARG A 97 22.19 0.29 10.30
N LEU A 98 21.25 -0.24 9.53
CA LEU A 98 21.47 -1.34 8.62
C LEU A 98 21.75 -0.81 7.22
N ASP A 99 22.54 -1.55 6.45
CA ASP A 99 22.77 -1.22 5.04
C ASP A 99 21.54 -1.54 4.16
N VAL A 100 21.58 -1.16 2.89
CA VAL A 100 20.50 -1.40 1.92
C VAL A 100 20.17 -2.89 1.82
N GLU A 101 21.18 -3.75 1.68
CA GLU A 101 20.98 -5.19 1.55
C GLU A 101 20.38 -5.80 2.82
N GLU A 102 20.86 -5.42 3.99
CA GLU A 102 20.33 -5.87 5.27
C GLU A 102 18.87 -5.47 5.44
N ASN A 103 18.51 -4.21 5.10
CA ASN A 103 17.11 -3.76 5.09
C ASN A 103 16.24 -4.62 4.15
N LEU A 104 16.72 -4.95 2.95
CA LEU A 104 16.01 -5.81 2.01
C LEU A 104 15.81 -7.22 2.57
N LEU A 105 16.86 -7.82 3.13
CA LEU A 105 16.82 -9.17 3.69
C LEU A 105 15.82 -9.31 4.83
N LEU A 106 15.60 -8.26 5.64
CA LEU A 106 14.56 -8.24 6.66
C LEU A 106 13.15 -8.41 6.06
N GLY A 107 12.93 -7.97 4.82
CA GLY A 107 11.67 -8.20 4.10
C GLY A 107 11.42 -9.67 3.76
N ALA A 108 12.44 -10.50 3.66
CA ALA A 108 12.34 -11.90 3.26
C ALA A 108 12.00 -12.85 4.42
N HIS A 109 11.25 -12.41 5.43
CA HIS A 109 10.95 -13.23 6.61
C HIS A 109 9.95 -14.37 6.35
N ARG A 110 9.04 -14.24 5.34
CA ARG A 110 8.14 -15.33 4.93
C ARG A 110 8.91 -16.56 4.46
N ARG A 111 8.43 -17.77 4.83
CA ARG A 111 9.04 -19.03 4.37
C ARG A 111 9.13 -19.12 2.84
N ALA A 112 8.06 -18.75 2.14
CA ALA A 112 8.03 -18.74 0.67
C ALA A 112 9.02 -17.72 0.08
N ALA A 113 9.18 -16.55 0.70
CA ALA A 113 10.12 -15.52 0.27
C ALA A 113 11.59 -15.94 0.53
N ARG A 114 11.85 -16.61 1.67
CA ARG A 114 13.20 -17.15 2.00
C ARG A 114 13.70 -18.13 0.96
N ALA A 115 12.83 -18.97 0.42
CA ALA A 115 13.19 -19.91 -0.63
C ALA A 115 13.59 -19.23 -1.95
N GLN A 116 13.30 -17.94 -2.12
CA GLN A 116 13.51 -17.15 -3.33
C GLN A 116 14.33 -15.87 -3.08
N ILE A 117 15.09 -15.79 -1.98
CA ILE A 117 15.82 -14.57 -1.59
C ILE A 117 16.68 -14.04 -2.75
N THR A 118 17.49 -14.89 -3.38
CA THR A 118 18.38 -14.49 -4.47
C THR A 118 17.60 -13.89 -5.64
N ARG A 119 16.49 -14.54 -6.03
CA ARG A 119 15.62 -14.05 -7.11
C ARG A 119 14.97 -12.71 -6.74
N ASN A 120 14.45 -12.61 -5.52
CA ASN A 120 13.75 -11.39 -5.05
C ASN A 120 14.75 -10.23 -4.92
N LEU A 121 15.97 -10.45 -4.43
CA LEU A 121 17.04 -9.44 -4.40
C LEU A 121 17.42 -8.99 -5.81
N ALA A 122 17.62 -9.92 -6.74
CA ALA A 122 17.92 -9.59 -8.13
C ALA A 122 16.81 -8.73 -8.75
N PHE A 123 15.54 -9.08 -8.54
CA PHE A 123 14.39 -8.31 -8.98
C PHE A 123 14.36 -6.91 -8.36
N CYS A 124 14.59 -6.78 -7.04
CA CYS A 124 14.64 -5.49 -6.37
C CYS A 124 15.76 -4.59 -6.93
N PHE A 125 16.95 -5.14 -7.17
CA PHE A 125 18.06 -4.37 -7.73
C PHE A 125 17.87 -4.01 -9.21
N GLU A 126 17.18 -4.84 -9.98
CA GLU A 126 16.77 -4.51 -11.35
C GLU A 126 15.75 -3.38 -11.38
N MET A 127 14.72 -3.45 -10.49
CA MET A 127 13.69 -2.42 -10.37
C MET A 127 14.23 -1.09 -9.84
N PHE A 128 15.21 -1.14 -8.95
CA PHE A 128 15.80 0.02 -8.29
C PHE A 128 17.34 -0.01 -8.41
N PRO A 129 17.91 0.36 -9.58
CA PRO A 129 19.37 0.27 -9.80
C PRO A 129 20.20 1.08 -8.80
N VAL A 130 19.66 2.18 -8.27
CA VAL A 130 20.33 2.96 -7.23
C VAL A 130 20.57 2.17 -5.95
N LEU A 131 19.69 1.22 -5.60
CA LEU A 131 19.88 0.34 -4.45
C LEU A 131 21.00 -0.67 -4.69
N ALA A 132 21.14 -1.16 -5.92
CA ALA A 132 22.25 -2.04 -6.28
C ALA A 132 23.62 -1.32 -6.17
N GLN A 133 23.69 -0.07 -6.65
CA GLN A 133 24.89 0.77 -6.57
C GLN A 133 25.28 1.12 -5.13
N ARG A 134 24.29 1.23 -4.25
CA ARG A 134 24.45 1.64 -2.83
C ARG A 134 24.24 0.50 -1.84
N ARG A 135 24.41 -0.74 -2.30
CA ARG A 135 24.09 -1.98 -1.56
C ARG A 135 24.62 -2.01 -0.13
N LYS A 136 25.82 -1.45 0.11
CA LYS A 136 26.49 -1.41 1.41
C LYS A 136 26.41 -0.05 2.11
N GLN A 137 25.61 0.89 1.58
CA GLN A 137 25.38 2.16 2.23
C GLN A 137 24.33 2.01 3.33
N LEU A 138 24.55 2.64 4.49
CA LEU A 138 23.57 2.70 5.57
C LEU A 138 22.31 3.42 5.12
N ALA A 139 21.14 2.86 5.41
CA ALA A 139 19.85 3.42 5.02
C ALA A 139 19.62 4.83 5.57
N GLY A 140 20.16 5.14 6.76
CA GLY A 140 20.09 6.47 7.37
C GLY A 140 20.82 7.56 6.59
N ASN A 141 21.80 7.20 5.74
CA ASN A 141 22.61 8.14 4.95
C ASN A 141 22.08 8.30 3.51
N MET A 142 20.93 7.71 3.19
CA MET A 142 20.28 7.82 1.87
C MET A 142 19.38 9.05 1.81
N SER A 143 19.20 9.60 0.60
CA SER A 143 18.20 10.64 0.36
C SER A 143 16.78 10.12 0.60
N GLY A 144 15.82 11.05 0.83
CA GLY A 144 14.42 10.67 1.06
C GLY A 144 13.79 9.84 -0.05
N GLY A 145 14.12 10.12 -1.31
CA GLY A 145 13.65 9.33 -2.45
C GLY A 145 14.26 7.93 -2.50
N GLU A 146 15.56 7.80 -2.22
CA GLU A 146 16.22 6.50 -2.15
C GLU A 146 15.70 5.65 -0.97
N GLN A 147 15.43 6.28 0.17
CA GLN A 147 14.78 5.61 1.30
C GLN A 147 13.37 5.12 0.93
N GLN A 148 12.60 5.89 0.15
CA GLN A 148 11.29 5.47 -0.31
C GLN A 148 11.39 4.27 -1.26
N MET A 149 12.35 4.27 -2.19
CA MET A 149 12.62 3.12 -3.05
C MET A 149 13.02 1.88 -2.24
N LEU A 150 13.85 2.05 -1.22
CA LEU A 150 14.25 0.95 -0.32
C LEU A 150 13.05 0.40 0.47
N THR A 151 12.13 1.26 0.89
CA THR A 151 10.89 0.83 1.57
C THR A 151 10.00 -0.01 0.66
N LEU A 152 9.79 0.43 -0.59
CA LEU A 152 9.06 -0.33 -1.61
C LEU A 152 9.75 -1.67 -1.89
N ALA A 153 11.06 -1.65 -2.13
CA ALA A 153 11.84 -2.84 -2.42
C ALA A 153 11.81 -3.85 -1.25
N ARG A 154 11.87 -3.38 0.01
CA ARG A 154 11.75 -4.24 1.19
C ARG A 154 10.39 -4.95 1.27
N ALA A 155 9.31 -4.26 0.93
CA ALA A 155 8.00 -4.88 0.86
C ALA A 155 7.93 -5.96 -0.24
N LEU A 156 8.57 -5.74 -1.39
CA LEU A 156 8.67 -6.74 -2.47
C LEU A 156 9.45 -7.99 -2.08
N MET A 157 10.41 -7.87 -1.16
CA MET A 157 11.15 -9.01 -0.64
C MET A 157 10.27 -10.05 0.06
N THR A 158 9.04 -9.70 0.48
CA THR A 158 8.05 -10.66 0.99
C THR A 158 7.46 -11.54 -0.11
N ALA A 159 7.72 -11.25 -1.41
CA ALA A 159 7.03 -11.82 -2.58
C ALA A 159 5.50 -11.71 -2.47
N PRO A 160 4.94 -10.48 -2.37
CA PRO A 160 3.52 -10.28 -2.13
C PRO A 160 2.68 -10.62 -3.37
N ARG A 161 1.40 -10.96 -3.14
CA ARG A 161 0.30 -10.98 -4.12
C ARG A 161 -0.46 -9.66 -4.11
N ILE A 162 -0.65 -9.14 -2.90
CA ILE A 162 -1.36 -7.89 -2.66
C ILE A 162 -0.42 -6.93 -1.93
N LEU A 163 -0.33 -5.70 -2.43
CA LEU A 163 0.48 -4.65 -1.86
C LEU A 163 -0.40 -3.49 -1.40
N LEU A 164 -0.39 -3.24 -0.12
CA LEU A 164 -0.98 -2.05 0.48
C LEU A 164 0.10 -0.96 0.53
N ILE A 165 -0.22 0.26 0.10
CA ILE A 165 0.74 1.37 0.08
C ILE A 165 0.10 2.57 0.77
N ASP A 166 0.72 3.03 1.86
CA ASP A 166 0.20 4.13 2.66
C ASP A 166 1.04 5.40 2.43
N GLU A 167 0.43 6.36 1.74
CA GLU A 167 0.95 7.69 1.44
C GLU A 167 2.40 7.72 0.91
N PRO A 168 2.68 7.07 -0.24
CA PRO A 168 4.04 6.97 -0.78
C PRO A 168 4.65 8.30 -1.20
N SER A 169 3.85 9.35 -1.38
CA SER A 169 4.30 10.69 -1.81
C SER A 169 4.75 11.60 -0.67
N VAL A 170 4.41 11.26 0.59
CA VAL A 170 4.66 12.14 1.74
C VAL A 170 6.15 12.41 1.97
N GLY A 171 6.49 13.70 2.12
CA GLY A 171 7.86 14.13 2.43
C GLY A 171 8.85 13.97 1.27
N LEU A 172 8.35 13.87 0.03
CA LEU A 172 9.15 13.85 -1.19
C LEU A 172 9.01 15.17 -1.98
N SER A 173 10.05 15.54 -2.73
CA SER A 173 9.95 16.62 -3.71
C SER A 173 9.03 16.21 -4.86
N PRO A 174 8.40 17.16 -5.60
CA PRO A 174 7.49 16.86 -6.69
C PRO A 174 8.06 15.89 -7.74
N LEU A 175 9.32 16.04 -8.10
CA LEU A 175 9.98 15.15 -9.05
C LEU A 175 10.12 13.72 -8.51
N LEU A 176 10.48 13.57 -7.23
CA LEU A 176 10.61 12.26 -6.59
C LEU A 176 9.24 11.59 -6.40
N VAL A 177 8.18 12.36 -6.16
CA VAL A 177 6.81 11.83 -6.13
C VAL A 177 6.45 11.21 -7.47
N ILE A 178 6.63 11.94 -8.57
CA ILE A 178 6.35 11.42 -9.92
C ILE A 178 7.12 10.12 -10.16
N HIS A 179 8.42 10.11 -9.87
CA HIS A 179 9.26 8.94 -10.04
C HIS A 179 8.80 7.74 -9.19
N THR A 180 8.41 7.98 -7.93
CA THR A 180 7.90 6.94 -7.03
C THR A 180 6.60 6.33 -7.56
N ILE A 181 5.66 7.17 -8.00
CA ILE A 181 4.38 6.72 -8.55
C ILE A 181 4.58 5.92 -9.86
N ASP A 182 5.46 6.39 -10.75
CA ASP A 182 5.78 5.64 -11.97
C ASP A 182 6.46 4.30 -11.67
N LYS A 183 7.28 4.23 -10.63
CA LYS A 183 7.86 2.96 -10.16
C LYS A 183 6.81 2.01 -9.57
N ILE A 184 5.82 2.50 -8.84
CA ILE A 184 4.71 1.66 -8.34
C ILE A 184 3.92 1.06 -9.53
N ARG A 185 3.67 1.84 -10.59
CA ARG A 185 3.02 1.34 -11.81
C ARG A 185 3.85 0.23 -12.47
N GLU A 186 5.16 0.47 -12.67
CA GLU A 186 6.08 -0.53 -13.25
C GLU A 186 6.10 -1.82 -12.41
N LEU A 187 6.11 -1.71 -11.08
CA LEU A 187 6.05 -2.84 -10.16
C LEU A 187 4.74 -3.65 -10.31
N LYS A 188 3.59 -2.96 -10.40
CA LYS A 188 2.30 -3.61 -10.66
C LYS A 188 2.36 -4.49 -11.90
N GLU A 189 2.82 -3.91 -13.01
CA GLU A 189 2.86 -4.59 -14.31
C GLU A 189 3.81 -5.79 -14.29
N ARG A 190 5.03 -5.61 -13.78
CA ARG A 190 6.08 -6.64 -13.80
C ARG A 190 5.85 -7.77 -12.80
N ALA A 191 5.32 -7.46 -11.63
CA ALA A 191 5.05 -8.45 -10.58
C ALA A 191 3.58 -8.90 -10.52
N LYS A 192 2.71 -8.38 -11.41
CA LYS A 192 1.25 -8.66 -11.45
C LYS A 192 0.60 -8.46 -10.09
N LEU A 193 0.86 -7.32 -9.47
CA LEU A 193 0.36 -7.02 -8.12
C LEU A 193 -1.07 -6.49 -8.15
N THR A 194 -1.84 -6.88 -7.15
CA THR A 194 -3.06 -6.20 -6.75
C THR A 194 -2.68 -5.12 -5.74
N ILE A 195 -3.08 -3.86 -5.96
CA ILE A 195 -2.62 -2.71 -5.15
C ILE A 195 -3.81 -1.95 -4.57
N LEU A 196 -3.79 -1.72 -3.26
CA LEU A 196 -4.59 -0.69 -2.60
C LEU A 196 -3.63 0.42 -2.13
N MET A 197 -3.78 1.62 -2.68
CA MET A 197 -2.92 2.76 -2.37
C MET A 197 -3.71 3.88 -1.71
N ALA A 198 -3.38 4.22 -0.47
CA ALA A 198 -3.89 5.40 0.20
C ALA A 198 -3.06 6.61 -0.20
N GLU A 199 -3.70 7.68 -0.63
CA GLU A 199 -3.05 8.92 -1.02
C GLU A 199 -3.88 10.15 -0.66
N GLN A 200 -3.17 11.21 -0.27
CA GLN A 200 -3.76 12.53 -0.13
C GLN A 200 -3.68 13.32 -1.44
N ASN A 201 -2.65 13.09 -2.24
CA ASN A 201 -2.45 13.81 -3.50
C ASN A 201 -3.24 13.15 -4.64
N PHE A 202 -4.40 13.71 -4.94
CA PHE A 202 -5.29 13.24 -6.00
C PHE A 202 -4.57 13.11 -7.36
N HIS A 203 -3.81 14.14 -7.77
CA HIS A 203 -3.14 14.13 -9.07
C HIS A 203 -2.14 12.99 -9.23
N GLN A 204 -1.51 12.60 -8.13
CA GLN A 204 -0.54 11.50 -8.15
C GLN A 204 -1.25 10.14 -8.14
N ALA A 205 -2.29 10.01 -7.32
CA ALA A 205 -3.05 8.77 -7.25
C ALA A 205 -3.70 8.40 -8.58
N ILE A 206 -4.33 9.37 -9.25
CA ILE A 206 -5.04 9.14 -10.52
C ILE A 206 -4.12 8.75 -11.67
N ARG A 207 -2.81 9.01 -11.58
CA ARG A 207 -1.83 8.62 -12.62
C ARG A 207 -1.74 7.11 -12.81
N ILE A 208 -1.96 6.32 -11.75
CA ILE A 208 -1.78 4.87 -11.76
C ILE A 208 -3.03 4.09 -11.32
N ALA A 209 -4.02 4.75 -10.72
CA ALA A 209 -5.24 4.10 -10.29
C ALA A 209 -6.12 3.72 -11.48
N ASP A 210 -6.68 2.52 -11.45
CA ASP A 210 -7.72 2.07 -12.38
C ASP A 210 -9.07 2.65 -11.96
N ARG A 211 -9.35 2.68 -10.65
CA ARG A 211 -10.51 3.30 -10.00
C ARG A 211 -10.17 3.70 -8.55
N GLY A 212 -11.13 4.25 -7.82
CA GLY A 212 -10.84 4.62 -6.43
C GLY A 212 -12.07 4.99 -5.62
N TYR A 213 -11.79 5.20 -4.35
CA TYR A 213 -12.74 5.61 -3.33
C TYR A 213 -12.31 6.90 -2.68
N VAL A 214 -13.28 7.70 -2.23
CA VAL A 214 -13.04 8.92 -1.46
C VAL A 214 -13.59 8.71 -0.05
N ILE A 215 -12.69 8.78 0.94
CA ILE A 215 -13.05 8.69 2.36
C ILE A 215 -13.00 10.08 3.02
N VAL A 216 -14.05 10.43 3.72
CA VAL A 216 -14.19 11.69 4.47
C VAL A 216 -14.73 11.39 5.86
N HIS A 217 -14.04 11.86 6.89
CA HIS A 217 -14.42 11.64 8.30
C HIS A 217 -14.78 10.18 8.64
N GLY A 218 -13.99 9.25 8.11
CA GLY A 218 -14.17 7.82 8.38
C GLY A 218 -15.34 7.16 7.64
N ARG A 219 -15.94 7.81 6.64
CA ARG A 219 -17.03 7.28 5.81
C ARG A 219 -16.63 7.26 4.35
N MET A 220 -17.14 6.29 3.61
CA MET A 220 -16.97 6.24 2.16
C MET A 220 -18.00 7.13 1.50
N GLU A 221 -17.55 8.27 0.98
CA GLU A 221 -18.44 9.29 0.39
C GLU A 221 -18.62 9.12 -1.11
N TYR A 222 -17.64 8.50 -1.79
CA TYR A 222 -17.72 8.31 -3.23
C TYR A 222 -16.92 7.10 -3.70
N GLU A 223 -17.46 6.40 -4.69
CA GLU A 223 -16.78 5.37 -5.49
C GLU A 223 -16.73 5.82 -6.95
N GLY A 224 -15.53 6.07 -7.46
CA GLY A 224 -15.30 6.29 -8.89
C GLY A 224 -14.82 5.01 -9.55
N ARG A 225 -15.62 4.47 -10.48
CA ARG A 225 -15.37 3.19 -11.17
C ARG A 225 -14.36 3.29 -12.31
N SER A 226 -13.90 4.50 -12.60
CA SER A 226 -12.84 4.77 -13.57
C SER A 226 -12.07 6.02 -13.17
N ARG A 227 -10.90 6.21 -13.78
CA ARG A 227 -10.08 7.42 -13.63
C ARG A 227 -10.87 8.68 -13.97
N ASP A 228 -11.64 8.66 -15.06
CA ASP A 228 -12.41 9.81 -15.53
C ASP A 228 -13.53 10.16 -14.54
N GLN A 229 -14.24 9.18 -14.02
CA GLN A 229 -15.26 9.40 -12.98
C GLN A 229 -14.68 10.03 -11.71
N LEU A 230 -13.46 9.66 -11.31
CA LEU A 230 -12.77 10.31 -10.19
C LEU A 230 -12.41 11.76 -10.52
N ALA A 231 -11.89 12.03 -11.73
CA ALA A 231 -11.45 13.37 -12.14
C ALA A 231 -12.63 14.34 -12.31
N ASP A 232 -13.77 13.84 -12.77
CA ASP A 232 -14.95 14.67 -13.05
C ASP A 232 -15.89 14.84 -11.87
N ASN A 233 -15.65 14.14 -10.74
CA ASN A 233 -16.52 14.20 -9.58
C ASN A 233 -16.40 15.55 -8.85
N GLU A 234 -17.55 16.16 -8.54
CA GLU A 234 -17.65 17.48 -7.90
C GLU A 234 -17.09 17.49 -6.47
N LEU A 235 -17.30 16.40 -5.69
CA LEU A 235 -16.72 16.23 -4.35
C LEU A 235 -15.20 16.19 -4.42
N VAL A 236 -14.65 15.44 -5.38
CA VAL A 236 -13.21 15.34 -5.60
C VAL A 236 -12.65 16.71 -5.99
N ARG A 237 -13.30 17.42 -6.92
CA ARG A 237 -12.90 18.78 -7.32
C ARG A 237 -12.91 19.75 -6.15
N LYS A 238 -13.94 19.73 -5.33
CA LYS A 238 -14.05 20.58 -4.12
C LYS A 238 -12.97 20.26 -3.08
N LEU A 239 -12.69 19.00 -2.82
CA LEU A 239 -11.73 18.58 -1.79
C LEU A 239 -10.28 18.78 -2.21
N TYR A 240 -9.96 18.65 -3.51
CA TYR A 240 -8.59 18.57 -4.01
C TYR A 240 -8.20 19.65 -5.00
N LEU A 241 -9.15 20.25 -5.71
CA LEU A 241 -8.88 21.25 -6.76
C LEU A 241 -9.30 22.66 -6.35
N GLY A 242 -9.97 22.82 -5.21
CA GLY A 242 -10.40 24.14 -4.71
C GLY A 242 -11.47 24.85 -5.57
N MET A 243 -12.22 24.07 -6.35
CA MET A 243 -13.29 24.55 -7.23
C MET A 243 -14.68 24.27 -6.64
#